data_029db9865e86b779c0a6e8d24c3daba2
#
_entry.id   029db9865e86b779c0a6e8d24c3daba2
#
_cell.length_a   1.000
_cell.length_b   1.000
_cell.length_c   1.000
_cell.angle_alpha   90.00
_cell.angle_beta   90.00
_cell.angle_gamma   90.00
#
_symmetry.space_group_name_H-M   'P 1'
#
loop_
_entity.id
_entity.type
_entity.pdbx_description
1 polymer ?
#
loop_
_entity_poly.entity_id
_entity_poly.type
_entity_poly.pdbx_seq_one_letter_code
_entity_poly.pdbx_strand_id
1 'polypeptide(L)' 'MEIRNCKRCGKIFNFVGVEVCNNCFLQEQTEFEKVRDFIYSHPNTTVAEVSKATGVDIRVISRFLREGRLEVSFKKSNP' A
#
# COMPACT_ATOMS: atom_id res chain seq x y z
N MET A 1 -23.10 -0.31 7.02
CA MET A 1 -21.90 -0.49 7.84
C MET A 1 -21.36 -1.89 7.64
N GLU A 2 -20.10 -2.00 7.29
CA GLU A 2 -19.52 -3.31 6.98
C GLU A 2 -18.39 -3.62 7.95
N ILE A 3 -18.41 -4.81 8.52
CA ILE A 3 -17.41 -5.25 9.48
C ILE A 3 -16.48 -6.23 8.79
N ARG A 4 -15.17 -6.02 8.92
CA ARG A 4 -14.17 -6.88 8.32
C ARG A 4 -13.02 -7.09 9.28
N ASN A 5 -12.18 -8.07 8.98
CA ASN A 5 -10.94 -8.29 9.73
C ASN A 5 -9.82 -7.49 9.08
N CYS A 6 -9.04 -6.84 9.92
CA CYS A 6 -7.88 -6.08 9.44
C CYS A 6 -6.89 -7.02 8.76
N LYS A 7 -6.39 -6.62 7.60
CA LYS A 7 -5.44 -7.45 6.83
C LYS A 7 -4.07 -7.54 7.50
N ARG A 8 -3.78 -6.65 8.44
CA ARG A 8 -2.48 -6.66 9.10
C ARG A 8 -2.52 -7.28 10.49
N CYS A 9 -3.42 -6.80 11.35
CA CYS A 9 -3.45 -7.25 12.73
C CYS A 9 -4.54 -8.25 13.02
N GLY A 10 -5.48 -8.43 12.09
CA GLY A 10 -6.55 -9.41 12.25
C GLY A 10 -7.72 -8.95 13.09
N LYS A 11 -7.67 -7.77 13.66
CA LYS A 11 -8.77 -7.29 14.48
C LYS A 11 -9.97 -6.90 13.63
N ILE A 12 -11.15 -7.04 14.21
CA ILE A 12 -12.38 -6.63 13.56
C ILE A 12 -12.46 -5.11 13.57
N PHE A 13 -12.87 -4.54 12.45
CA PHE A 13 -12.99 -3.09 12.35
C PHE A 13 -14.11 -2.73 11.38
N ASN A 14 -14.54 -1.49 11.43
CA ASN A 14 -15.59 -0.98 10.56
C ASN A 14 -14.97 -0.54 9.24
N PHE A 15 -15.28 -1.26 8.17
CA PHE A 15 -14.68 -1.01 6.86
C PHE A 15 -15.20 0.30 6.26
N VAL A 16 -14.28 1.15 5.86
CA VAL A 16 -14.62 2.43 5.23
C VAL A 16 -13.80 2.65 3.96
N GLY A 17 -13.42 1.57 3.30
CA GLY A 17 -12.69 1.66 2.03
C GLY A 17 -11.23 1.26 2.11
N VAL A 18 -10.71 1.08 3.31
CA VAL A 18 -9.33 0.66 3.53
C VAL A 18 -9.36 -0.68 4.26
N GLU A 19 -8.52 -1.61 3.85
CA GLU A 19 -8.58 -2.99 4.32
C GLU A 19 -7.88 -3.23 5.66
N VAL A 20 -7.49 -2.17 6.36
CA VAL A 20 -6.86 -2.28 7.66
C VAL A 20 -7.56 -1.37 8.65
N CYS A 21 -7.46 -1.71 9.92
CA CYS A 21 -8.09 -0.90 10.96
C CYS A 21 -7.38 0.45 11.06
N ASN A 22 -8.00 1.38 11.76
CA ASN A 22 -7.46 2.73 11.87
C ASN A 22 -6.06 2.74 12.44
N ASN A 23 -5.80 1.92 13.44
CA ASN A 23 -4.49 1.87 14.05
C ASN A 23 -3.41 1.43 13.05
N CYS A 24 -3.70 0.39 12.29
CA CYS A 24 -2.75 -0.07 11.27
C CYS A 24 -2.63 0.94 10.15
N PHE A 25 -3.72 1.62 9.79
CA PHE A 25 -3.68 2.65 8.78
C PHE A 25 -2.69 3.75 9.17
N LEU A 26 -2.72 4.17 10.42
CA LEU A 26 -1.80 5.20 10.89
C LEU A 26 -0.35 4.72 10.84
N GLN A 27 -0.12 3.45 11.15
CA GLN A 27 1.21 2.89 11.05
C GLN A 27 1.69 2.83 9.62
N GLU A 28 0.79 2.63 8.68
CA GLU A 28 1.14 2.53 7.27
C GLU A 28 1.44 3.86 6.63
N GLN A 29 1.13 4.96 7.27
CA GLN A 29 1.36 6.26 6.65
C GLN A 29 2.84 6.51 6.37
N THR A 30 3.72 6.15 7.30
CA THR A 30 5.15 6.29 7.08
C THR A 30 5.61 5.42 5.92
N GLU A 31 5.14 4.18 5.89
CA GLU A 31 5.46 3.28 4.79
C GLU A 31 4.96 3.82 3.46
N PHE A 32 3.75 4.34 3.48
CA PHE A 32 3.15 4.91 2.29
C PHE A 32 3.98 6.08 1.76
N GLU A 33 4.42 6.96 2.65
CA GLU A 33 5.24 8.10 2.25
C GLU A 33 6.56 7.67 1.62
N LYS A 34 7.20 6.67 2.20
CA LYS A 34 8.44 6.14 1.64
C LYS A 34 8.22 5.58 0.25
N VAL A 35 7.16 4.81 0.09
CA VAL A 35 6.84 4.21 -1.20
C VAL A 35 6.55 5.29 -2.23
N ARG A 36 5.74 6.26 -1.87
CA ARG A 36 5.35 7.33 -2.78
C ARG A 36 6.58 8.13 -3.22
N ASP A 37 7.43 8.49 -2.26
CA ASP A 37 8.61 9.30 -2.59
C ASP A 37 9.56 8.54 -3.50
N PHE A 38 9.73 7.25 -3.25
CA PHE A 38 10.60 6.44 -4.09
C PHE A 38 10.06 6.37 -5.51
N ILE A 39 8.76 6.18 -5.65
CA ILE A 39 8.15 6.07 -6.98
C ILE A 39 8.29 7.38 -7.75
N TYR A 40 8.10 8.49 -7.07
CA TYR A 40 8.25 9.80 -7.72
C TYR A 40 9.68 10.04 -8.17
N SER A 41 10.65 9.54 -7.40
CA SER A 41 12.06 9.69 -7.75
C SER A 41 12.49 8.72 -8.84
N HIS A 42 11.74 7.64 -9.02
CA HIS A 42 12.11 6.57 -9.95
C HIS A 42 10.91 6.21 -10.81
N PRO A 43 10.57 7.03 -11.80
CA PRO A 43 9.33 6.86 -12.57
C PRO A 43 9.21 5.54 -13.32
N ASN A 44 10.31 4.85 -13.56
CA ASN A 44 10.28 3.57 -14.27
C ASN A 44 10.48 2.38 -13.34
N THR A 45 10.26 2.57 -12.05
CA THR A 45 10.46 1.51 -11.09
C THR A 45 9.34 0.47 -11.16
N THR A 46 9.61 -0.70 -10.59
CA THR A 46 8.60 -1.75 -10.47
C THR A 46 8.22 -1.90 -9.01
N VAL A 47 7.11 -2.61 -8.76
CA VAL A 47 6.67 -2.84 -7.40
C VAL A 47 7.75 -3.59 -6.61
N ALA A 48 8.40 -4.56 -7.25
CA ALA A 48 9.46 -5.32 -6.59
C ALA A 48 10.62 -4.43 -6.18
N GLU A 49 10.99 -3.50 -7.05
CA GLU A 49 12.09 -2.58 -6.74
C GLU A 49 11.72 -1.64 -5.61
N VAL A 50 10.50 -1.16 -5.60
CA VAL A 50 10.03 -0.30 -4.54
C VAL A 50 10.07 -1.02 -3.20
N SER A 51 9.61 -2.27 -3.18
CA SER A 51 9.62 -3.07 -1.96
C SER A 51 11.04 -3.24 -1.44
N LYS A 52 11.97 -3.54 -2.34
CA LYS A 52 13.36 -3.78 -1.96
C LYS A 52 14.02 -2.50 -1.44
N ALA A 53 13.78 -1.39 -2.11
CA ALA A 53 14.42 -0.13 -1.76
C ALA A 53 13.87 0.49 -0.49
N THR A 54 12.57 0.37 -0.28
CA THR A 54 11.92 1.00 0.88
C THR A 54 11.83 0.10 2.08
N GLY A 55 11.98 -1.22 1.88
CA GLY A 55 11.83 -2.17 2.96
C GLY A 55 10.37 -2.49 3.27
N VAL A 56 9.45 -2.00 2.47
CA VAL A 56 8.02 -2.25 2.67
C VAL A 56 7.64 -3.53 1.95
N ASP A 57 6.85 -4.38 2.61
CA ASP A 57 6.42 -5.64 2.04
C ASP A 57 5.68 -5.39 0.72
N ILE A 58 5.97 -6.21 -0.28
CA ILE A 58 5.37 -6.06 -1.59
C ILE A 58 3.83 -6.19 -1.52
N ARG A 59 3.33 -6.99 -0.58
CA ARG A 59 1.89 -7.14 -0.42
C ARG A 59 1.25 -5.85 0.09
N VAL A 60 1.97 -5.10 0.91
CA VAL A 60 1.48 -3.81 1.39
C VAL A 60 1.39 -2.81 0.23
N ILE A 61 2.42 -2.79 -0.61
CA ILE A 61 2.44 -1.89 -1.77
C ILE A 61 1.31 -2.25 -2.73
N SER A 62 1.12 -3.53 -3.00
CA SER A 62 0.04 -3.97 -3.87
C SER A 62 -1.31 -3.56 -3.33
N ARG A 63 -1.48 -3.65 -2.00
CA ARG A 63 -2.73 -3.25 -1.38
C ARG A 63 -2.95 -1.75 -1.50
N PHE A 64 -1.90 -0.95 -1.36
CA PHE A 64 -2.00 0.49 -1.58
C PHE A 64 -2.56 0.80 -2.97
N LEU A 65 -2.05 0.11 -3.97
CA LEU A 65 -2.52 0.30 -5.34
C LEU A 65 -3.96 -0.14 -5.51
N ARG A 66 -4.31 -1.29 -4.92
CA ARG A 66 -5.65 -1.82 -5.03
C ARG A 66 -6.68 -0.91 -4.36
N GLU A 67 -6.29 -0.29 -3.26
CA GLU A 67 -7.17 0.61 -2.53
C GLU A 67 -7.23 2.01 -3.14
N GLY A 68 -6.44 2.25 -4.17
CA GLY A 68 -6.41 3.57 -4.80
C GLY A 68 -5.66 4.62 -4.02
N ARG A 69 -4.81 4.22 -3.08
CA ARG A 69 -4.05 5.17 -2.26
C ARG A 69 -2.82 5.69 -2.99
N LEU A 70 -2.35 4.95 -3.99
CA LEU A 70 -1.22 5.38 -4.81
C LEU A 70 -1.72 5.63 -6.22
N GLU A 71 -1.51 6.84 -6.70
CA GLU A 71 -1.94 7.20 -8.04
C GLU A 71 -0.72 7.37 -8.92
N VAL A 72 -0.03 6.26 -9.16
CA VAL A 72 1.17 6.28 -9.97
C VAL A 72 1.07 5.20 -11.04
N SER A 73 1.80 5.41 -12.12
CA SER A 73 1.85 4.45 -13.20
C SER A 73 3.12 3.65 -13.07
N PHE A 74 2.98 2.36 -12.91
CA PHE A 74 4.13 1.48 -12.99
C PHE A 74 4.29 1.04 -14.44
N LYS A 75 5.52 0.70 -14.77
CA LYS A 75 5.77 0.10 -16.07
C LYS A 75 5.04 -1.23 -16.11
N LYS A 76 4.15 -1.37 -17.05
CA LYS A 76 3.38 -2.59 -17.16
C LYS A 76 4.16 -3.62 -17.92
N SER A 77 4.18 -4.82 -17.39
CA SER A 77 4.87 -5.91 -18.05
C SER A 77 3.93 -6.59 -19.03
N ASN A 78 2.68 -6.25 -18.96
CA ASN A 78 1.76 -6.82 -19.90
C ASN A 78 0.55 -5.95 -19.96
N PRO A 79 -0.27 -6.24 -20.86
CA PRO A 79 -1.56 -5.59 -20.91
C PRO A 79 -2.39 -5.98 -19.74
#